data_166ea37992601d29d9c4f6b0d17942e7
#
_entry.id   166ea37992601d29d9c4f6b0d17942e7
#
_cell.length_a   1.000
_cell.length_b   1.000
_cell.length_c   1.000
_cell.angle_alpha   90.00
_cell.angle_beta   90.00
_cell.angle_gamma   90.00
#
_symmetry.space_group_name_H-M   'P 1'
#
loop_
_entity.id
_entity.type
_entity.pdbx_description
1 polymer ?
#
loop_
_entity_poly.entity_id
_entity_poly.type
_entity_poly.pdbx_seq_one_letter_code
_entity_poly.pdbx_strand_id
1 'polypeptide(L)'
;MSVSKTTRRKFLKTTGAGVLTIPVIANSQTTPSGYSPGPNSHPRNIILILSDDHRYDFMGFLGKPAFLETPNLDRMARSGAHLQNAFVTTSLCSPSRASILTGLYSHKHRVVDNQAPLPGGLTFFPETLQAAGYETAMFGKWHMGNADDAPQPGFSKWISFRGQGEYFDPELNIDGHRSRVPGYITDLLTDYALNWLSEERDQGKPFFMYLSHKAIHAMFEPAKRHLYRYQNEKIVYPPSMADTESNYRGKPDWVRAQRNSWHGVDYMYHGQMDFDTFYRRYCETLLAVDESIGQIFQYLEDHQMLDSTLVLYMGDNGFCFGEHGLIDKRHMYEESIRIPMLAHCPELIRAGDQIPQLVQNIDVAPTLLDAAGLAPPEEMDGRSFLPLLKGEKPSWRDAVFYEYYWEWNFPQTPTMFGIRTEGLKYIHYHGIWDIDELYNLVNDPNEMNNLINDSSRQSDVLNLKRRVYEWLEKTGGMQIPLKRDQGFRAADRRPSQ
;
A
#
# COMPACT_ATOMS: atom_id res chain seq x y z
N MET A 1 -18.53 1.18 -70.41
CA MET A 1 -19.62 2.17 -70.48
C MET A 1 -19.38 3.12 -69.34
N SER A 2 -18.75 4.22 -69.65
CA SER A 2 -19.21 5.61 -69.84
C SER A 2 -19.56 6.25 -68.49
N VAL A 3 -18.65 7.03 -67.92
CA VAL A 3 -18.38 8.48 -68.03
C VAL A 3 -19.48 9.33 -67.37
N SER A 4 -19.14 10.13 -66.36
CA SER A 4 -19.31 11.57 -66.44
C SER A 4 -18.62 12.35 -65.31
N LYS A 5 -17.72 13.25 -65.68
CA LYS A 5 -17.17 14.38 -64.94
C LYS A 5 -18.17 15.53 -65.03
N THR A 6 -18.12 16.46 -64.09
CA THR A 6 -18.31 17.92 -64.27
C THR A 6 -18.62 18.56 -62.92
N THR A 7 -18.27 19.74 -62.45
CA THR A 7 -17.36 20.82 -62.93
C THR A 7 -17.24 21.84 -61.78
N ARG A 8 -16.09 22.49 -61.72
CA ARG A 8 -15.78 23.68 -60.87
C ARG A 8 -16.70 24.85 -61.20
N ARG A 9 -17.07 25.64 -60.21
CA ARG A 9 -17.32 27.07 -60.44
C ARG A 9 -16.66 27.91 -59.33
N LYS A 10 -15.75 28.79 -59.80
CA LYS A 10 -15.19 29.93 -59.10
C LYS A 10 -16.27 31.03 -58.95
N PHE A 11 -16.18 31.78 -57.83
CA PHE A 11 -16.64 33.16 -57.79
C PHE A 11 -15.61 34.03 -57.06
N LEU A 12 -15.35 35.17 -57.64
CA LEU A 12 -14.31 36.13 -57.29
C LEU A 12 -14.81 37.22 -56.32
N LYS A 13 -13.93 37.58 -55.40
CA LYS A 13 -13.56 38.91 -54.86
C LYS A 13 -14.65 39.98 -54.66
N THR A 14 -14.74 40.46 -53.42
CA THR A 14 -14.77 41.89 -53.12
C THR A 14 -14.04 42.17 -51.79
N THR A 15 -13.15 43.13 -51.83
CA THR A 15 -12.30 43.66 -50.79
C THR A 15 -13.09 44.52 -49.82
N GLY A 16 -12.91 44.26 -48.48
CA GLY A 16 -13.32 45.19 -47.47
C GLY A 16 -12.36 45.02 -46.27
N ALA A 17 -11.49 46.01 -46.08
CA ALA A 17 -10.58 46.07 -44.96
C ALA A 17 -11.36 46.47 -43.69
N GLY A 18 -11.56 45.50 -42.80
CA GLY A 18 -12.04 45.73 -41.43
C GLY A 18 -10.97 45.25 -40.47
N VAL A 19 -10.31 46.17 -39.78
CA VAL A 19 -9.38 45.84 -38.67
C VAL A 19 -10.21 45.32 -37.52
N LEU A 20 -10.23 44.00 -37.32
CA LEU A 20 -10.75 43.36 -36.13
C LEU A 20 -9.60 43.23 -35.13
N THR A 21 -9.59 44.11 -34.14
CA THR A 21 -8.81 43.94 -32.90
C THR A 21 -9.38 42.76 -32.12
N ILE A 22 -8.67 41.64 -32.13
CA ILE A 22 -8.95 40.51 -31.27
C ILE A 22 -8.38 40.88 -29.89
N PRO A 23 -9.20 40.89 -28.82
CA PRO A 23 -8.65 41.00 -27.45
C PRO A 23 -7.87 39.72 -27.17
N VAL A 24 -6.56 39.85 -26.89
CA VAL A 24 -5.76 38.80 -26.28
C VAL A 24 -6.31 38.63 -24.89
N ILE A 25 -7.11 37.57 -24.69
CA ILE A 25 -7.46 37.09 -23.36
C ILE A 25 -6.17 36.50 -22.82
N ALA A 26 -5.48 37.26 -21.97
CA ALA A 26 -4.42 36.72 -21.13
C ALA A 26 -5.07 35.65 -20.22
N ASN A 27 -4.78 34.38 -20.49
CA ASN A 27 -5.04 33.30 -19.56
C ASN A 27 -4.21 33.59 -18.30
N SER A 28 -4.82 34.27 -17.35
CA SER A 28 -4.29 34.28 -15.98
C SER A 28 -4.37 32.84 -15.49
N GLN A 29 -3.24 32.14 -15.50
CA GLN A 29 -3.05 30.97 -14.68
C GLN A 29 -3.32 31.43 -13.24
N THR A 30 -4.49 31.09 -12.70
CA THR A 30 -4.75 31.18 -11.29
C THR A 30 -3.85 30.16 -10.62
N THR A 31 -2.71 30.62 -10.11
CA THR A 31 -1.97 29.89 -9.09
C THR A 31 -2.97 29.53 -7.99
N PRO A 32 -3.00 28.27 -7.53
CA PRO A 32 -3.83 27.91 -6.39
C PRO A 32 -3.50 28.88 -5.24
N SER A 33 -4.52 29.45 -4.65
CA SER A 33 -4.42 30.34 -3.50
C SER A 33 -3.58 29.65 -2.42
N GLY A 34 -2.36 30.11 -2.22
CA GLY A 34 -1.46 29.57 -1.23
C GLY A 34 -2.10 29.65 0.15
N TYR A 35 -2.32 28.51 0.78
CA TYR A 35 -2.58 28.43 2.20
C TYR A 35 -1.36 29.03 2.92
N SER A 36 -1.54 30.13 3.60
CA SER A 36 -0.54 30.68 4.53
C SER A 36 -0.72 29.94 5.86
N PRO A 37 0.29 29.22 6.35
CA PRO A 37 0.24 28.64 7.69
C PRO A 37 -0.10 29.73 8.71
N GLY A 38 -0.88 29.38 9.72
CA GLY A 38 -1.16 30.29 10.83
C GLY A 38 0.16 30.74 11.47
N PRO A 39 0.21 31.92 12.12
CA PRO A 39 1.44 32.61 12.53
C PRO A 39 2.36 31.88 13.52
N ASN A 40 2.08 30.62 13.90
CA ASN A 40 2.84 29.83 14.89
C ASN A 40 3.10 28.36 14.48
N SER A 41 2.88 27.92 13.24
CA SER A 41 3.19 26.56 12.83
C SER A 41 4.40 26.53 11.92
N HIS A 42 5.56 26.16 12.45
CA HIS A 42 6.66 25.71 11.58
C HIS A 42 6.24 24.45 10.82
N PRO A 43 6.52 24.37 9.51
CA PRO A 43 6.22 23.16 8.73
C PRO A 43 6.98 21.97 9.34
N ARG A 44 6.24 20.86 9.56
CA ARG A 44 6.75 19.67 10.25
C ARG A 44 7.51 18.75 9.30
N ASN A 45 8.63 18.21 9.75
CA ASN A 45 9.29 17.14 9.03
C ASN A 45 8.45 15.86 9.06
N ILE A 46 8.48 15.09 7.99
CA ILE A 46 7.66 13.89 7.83
C ILE A 46 8.51 12.75 7.28
N ILE A 47 8.42 11.59 7.92
CA ILE A 47 9.04 10.34 7.46
C ILE A 47 7.95 9.28 7.34
N LEU A 48 7.79 8.71 6.15
CA LEU A 48 6.99 7.52 5.91
C LEU A 48 7.93 6.33 5.69
N ILE A 49 7.88 5.35 6.60
CA ILE A 49 8.62 4.09 6.47
C ILE A 49 7.62 3.00 6.09
N LEU A 50 7.84 2.37 4.95
CA LEU A 50 6.99 1.30 4.43
C LEU A 50 7.78 -0.01 4.35
N SER A 51 7.21 -1.08 4.91
CA SER A 51 7.68 -2.46 4.72
C SER A 51 6.78 -3.20 3.73
N ASP A 52 7.34 -4.16 3.01
CA ASP A 52 6.64 -4.97 2.01
C ASP A 52 6.14 -6.28 2.66
N ASP A 53 4.86 -6.61 2.48
CA ASP A 53 4.26 -7.84 3.02
C ASP A 53 4.31 -7.98 4.55
N HIS A 54 4.31 -6.88 5.33
CA HIS A 54 4.38 -6.96 6.78
C HIS A 54 3.00 -7.25 7.40
N ARG A 55 2.88 -8.40 7.99
CA ARG A 55 1.68 -8.86 8.66
C ARG A 55 1.43 -8.08 9.96
N TYR A 56 0.18 -7.69 10.21
CA TYR A 56 -0.21 -6.79 11.30
C TYR A 56 0.14 -7.26 12.71
N ASP A 57 0.22 -8.56 12.93
CA ASP A 57 0.46 -9.19 14.25
C ASP A 57 1.94 -9.60 14.46
N PHE A 58 2.85 -9.32 13.50
CA PHE A 58 4.27 -9.63 13.60
C PHE A 58 5.08 -8.43 14.12
N MET A 59 4.79 -8.03 15.34
CA MET A 59 5.56 -7.04 16.11
C MET A 59 5.77 -7.55 17.51
N GLY A 60 6.97 -7.43 18.06
CA GLY A 60 7.37 -8.05 19.34
C GLY A 60 6.43 -7.74 20.49
N PHE A 61 5.99 -6.47 20.62
CA PHE A 61 5.07 -6.05 21.69
C PHE A 61 3.68 -6.71 21.62
N LEU A 62 3.31 -7.33 20.49
CA LEU A 62 2.07 -8.10 20.36
C LEU A 62 2.22 -9.56 20.79
N GLY A 63 3.49 -10.04 20.99
CA GLY A 63 3.78 -11.40 21.44
C GLY A 63 3.44 -12.49 20.43
N LYS A 64 3.39 -12.17 19.13
CA LYS A 64 3.06 -13.11 18.06
C LYS A 64 3.95 -12.87 16.83
N PRO A 65 4.77 -13.86 16.42
CA PRO A 65 5.09 -15.06 17.21
C PRO A 65 5.87 -14.72 18.50
N ALA A 66 5.72 -15.55 19.53
CA ALA A 66 6.23 -15.24 20.87
C ALA A 66 7.76 -15.04 20.95
N PHE A 67 8.50 -15.57 19.99
CA PHE A 67 9.96 -15.44 19.90
C PHE A 67 10.43 -14.21 19.11
N LEU A 68 9.53 -13.50 18.45
CA LEU A 68 9.90 -12.35 17.60
C LEU A 68 10.26 -11.15 18.48
N GLU A 69 11.44 -10.60 18.24
CA GLU A 69 11.96 -9.42 18.93
C GLU A 69 12.10 -8.27 17.94
N THR A 70 11.32 -7.20 18.14
CA THR A 70 11.38 -5.97 17.31
C THR A 70 11.52 -4.74 18.21
N PRO A 71 12.68 -4.58 18.90
CA PRO A 71 12.82 -3.59 19.97
C PRO A 71 12.56 -2.15 19.53
N ASN A 72 12.81 -1.79 18.25
CA ASN A 72 12.60 -0.45 17.75
C ASN A 72 11.15 -0.19 17.36
N LEU A 73 10.44 -1.15 16.75
CA LEU A 73 8.99 -1.10 16.57
C LEU A 73 8.27 -1.06 17.92
N ASP A 74 8.74 -1.86 18.89
CA ASP A 74 8.19 -1.87 20.25
C ASP A 74 8.41 -0.53 20.95
N ARG A 75 9.59 0.10 20.75
CA ARG A 75 9.87 1.46 21.21
C ARG A 75 8.91 2.45 20.56
N MET A 76 8.74 2.40 19.24
CA MET A 76 7.85 3.28 18.52
C MET A 76 6.39 3.17 19.03
N ALA A 77 5.91 1.96 19.31
CA ALA A 77 4.59 1.74 19.89
C ALA A 77 4.46 2.29 21.31
N ARG A 78 5.51 2.14 22.15
CA ARG A 78 5.48 2.63 23.55
C ARG A 78 5.60 4.15 23.64
N SER A 79 6.36 4.79 22.77
CA SER A 79 6.61 6.25 22.82
C SER A 79 5.72 7.05 21.85
N GLY A 80 4.94 6.38 21.01
CA GLY A 80 4.01 6.96 20.03
C GLY A 80 2.63 6.34 20.13
N ALA A 81 1.99 6.08 18.98
CA ALA A 81 0.66 5.49 18.89
C ALA A 81 0.66 4.21 18.03
N HIS A 82 -0.17 3.24 18.42
CA HIS A 82 -0.51 2.06 17.64
C HIS A 82 -1.93 2.18 17.07
N LEU A 83 -2.06 2.27 15.74
CA LEU A 83 -3.34 2.24 15.05
C LEU A 83 -3.73 0.75 14.86
N GLN A 84 -4.54 0.24 15.79
CA GLN A 84 -4.82 -1.18 15.94
C GLN A 84 -5.58 -1.80 14.76
N ASN A 85 -6.36 -0.99 14.04
CA ASN A 85 -7.25 -1.41 12.97
C ASN A 85 -6.93 -0.67 11.66
N ALA A 86 -5.71 -0.89 11.17
CA ALA A 86 -5.25 -0.36 9.89
C ALA A 86 -5.39 -1.40 8.78
N PHE A 87 -5.97 -1.01 7.63
CA PHE A 87 -6.31 -1.90 6.53
C PHE A 87 -5.86 -1.33 5.19
N VAL A 88 -5.66 -2.22 4.21
CA VAL A 88 -5.45 -1.83 2.82
C VAL A 88 -6.74 -1.91 2.02
N THR A 89 -6.85 -1.08 0.99
CA THR A 89 -7.96 -1.13 0.03
C THR A 89 -7.83 -2.26 -0.97
N THR A 90 -6.59 -2.67 -1.25
CA THR A 90 -6.23 -3.82 -2.10
C THR A 90 -4.99 -4.46 -1.52
N SER A 91 -5.04 -5.74 -1.21
CA SER A 91 -3.90 -6.47 -0.66
C SER A 91 -2.97 -6.96 -1.77
N LEU A 92 -2.24 -6.01 -2.36
CA LEU A 92 -1.26 -6.22 -3.41
C LEU A 92 -0.34 -5.00 -3.53
N CYS A 93 0.97 -5.22 -3.69
CA CYS A 93 2.00 -4.18 -3.58
C CYS A 93 1.70 -2.93 -4.43
N SER A 94 1.63 -3.04 -5.77
CA SER A 94 1.47 -1.86 -6.64
C SER A 94 0.16 -1.11 -6.40
N PRO A 95 -1.02 -1.76 -6.34
CA PRO A 95 -2.28 -1.10 -6.01
C PRO A 95 -2.25 -0.40 -4.65
N SER A 96 -1.73 -1.07 -3.61
CA SER A 96 -1.66 -0.48 -2.27
C SER A 96 -0.73 0.74 -2.23
N ARG A 97 0.43 0.67 -2.87
CA ARG A 97 1.39 1.79 -2.95
C ARG A 97 0.80 2.98 -3.70
N ALA A 98 0.08 2.73 -4.80
CA ALA A 98 -0.66 3.77 -5.49
C ALA A 98 -1.75 4.39 -4.59
N SER A 99 -2.49 3.58 -3.84
CA SER A 99 -3.49 4.06 -2.87
C SER A 99 -2.85 4.92 -1.76
N ILE A 100 -1.70 4.52 -1.21
CA ILE A 100 -0.95 5.28 -0.19
C ILE A 100 -0.55 6.66 -0.73
N LEU A 101 -0.05 6.72 -1.97
CA LEU A 101 0.50 7.96 -2.54
C LEU A 101 -0.54 8.89 -3.15
N THR A 102 -1.70 8.37 -3.56
CA THR A 102 -2.76 9.17 -4.19
C THR A 102 -3.94 9.47 -3.26
N GLY A 103 -4.13 8.69 -2.19
CA GLY A 103 -5.34 8.76 -1.37
C GLY A 103 -6.60 8.22 -2.07
N LEU A 104 -6.47 7.43 -3.14
CA LEU A 104 -7.56 6.95 -3.98
C LEU A 104 -7.73 5.43 -3.92
N TYR A 105 -8.95 4.95 -4.18
CA TYR A 105 -9.21 3.53 -4.44
C TYR A 105 -8.61 3.07 -5.77
N SER A 106 -8.36 1.74 -5.89
CA SER A 106 -7.72 1.14 -7.07
C SER A 106 -8.50 1.34 -8.37
N HIS A 107 -9.84 1.34 -8.33
CA HIS A 107 -10.65 1.63 -9.49
C HIS A 107 -10.50 3.08 -10.01
N LYS A 108 -10.11 4.04 -9.15
CA LYS A 108 -9.86 5.43 -9.53
C LYS A 108 -8.44 5.61 -10.07
N HIS A 109 -7.42 5.21 -9.31
CA HIS A 109 -6.02 5.38 -9.75
C HIS A 109 -5.60 4.36 -10.81
N ARG A 110 -6.36 3.27 -11.04
CA ARG A 110 -6.22 2.27 -12.10
C ARG A 110 -4.92 1.45 -12.09
N VAL A 111 -4.12 1.54 -11.06
CA VAL A 111 -3.04 0.60 -10.77
C VAL A 111 -3.68 -0.59 -10.06
N VAL A 112 -4.14 -1.58 -10.81
CA VAL A 112 -5.02 -2.66 -10.31
C VAL A 112 -4.30 -3.98 -10.09
N ASP A 113 -3.05 -4.09 -10.55
CA ASP A 113 -2.18 -5.24 -10.30
C ASP A 113 -0.70 -4.83 -10.39
N ASN A 114 0.20 -5.78 -10.12
CA ASN A 114 1.64 -5.54 -10.13
C ASN A 114 2.24 -5.36 -11.54
N GLN A 115 1.47 -5.62 -12.59
CA GLN A 115 1.90 -5.48 -13.99
C GLN A 115 1.32 -4.22 -14.64
N ALA A 116 0.31 -3.61 -14.02
CA ALA A 116 -0.34 -2.44 -14.57
C ALA A 116 0.68 -1.28 -14.69
N PRO A 117 0.82 -0.70 -15.89
CA PRO A 117 1.63 0.51 -16.02
C PRO A 117 0.98 1.65 -15.24
N LEU A 118 1.80 2.58 -14.78
CA LEU A 118 1.31 3.78 -14.13
C LEU A 118 0.49 4.60 -15.12
N PRO A 119 -0.79 4.88 -14.87
CA PRO A 119 -1.59 5.73 -15.75
C PRO A 119 -1.07 7.16 -15.74
N GLY A 120 -1.05 7.79 -16.92
CA GLY A 120 -0.70 9.21 -17.01
C GLY A 120 -1.72 10.10 -16.30
N GLY A 121 -1.25 11.19 -15.69
CA GLY A 121 -2.10 12.19 -15.03
C GLY A 121 -2.45 11.87 -13.57
N LEU A 122 -1.88 10.85 -12.96
CA LEU A 122 -1.96 10.67 -11.52
C LEU A 122 -1.05 11.68 -10.83
N THR A 123 -1.58 12.34 -9.80
CA THR A 123 -0.82 13.21 -8.91
C THR A 123 -0.56 12.48 -7.60
N PHE A 124 0.68 12.48 -7.16
CA PHE A 124 1.08 11.92 -5.89
C PHE A 124 1.21 13.01 -4.84
N PHE A 125 0.80 12.76 -3.60
CA PHE A 125 0.82 13.79 -2.56
C PHE A 125 2.20 14.44 -2.32
N PRO A 126 3.36 13.77 -2.56
CA PRO A 126 4.66 14.42 -2.46
C PRO A 126 4.85 15.61 -3.42
N GLU A 127 4.14 15.65 -4.56
CA GLU A 127 4.13 16.81 -5.46
C GLU A 127 3.55 18.05 -4.77
N THR A 128 2.50 17.87 -3.97
CA THR A 128 1.90 18.95 -3.17
C THR A 128 2.85 19.43 -2.08
N LEU A 129 3.56 18.50 -1.40
CA LEU A 129 4.59 18.87 -0.41
C LEU A 129 5.75 19.63 -1.07
N GLN A 130 6.23 19.16 -2.21
CA GLN A 130 7.33 19.82 -2.94
C GLN A 130 6.92 21.24 -3.39
N ALA A 131 5.70 21.40 -3.90
CA ALA A 131 5.14 22.70 -4.26
C ALA A 131 5.00 23.65 -3.06
N ALA A 132 4.82 23.10 -1.85
CA ALA A 132 4.79 23.85 -0.58
C ALA A 132 6.19 24.13 0.01
N GLY A 133 7.26 23.78 -0.71
CA GLY A 133 8.64 24.10 -0.31
C GLY A 133 9.35 23.01 0.48
N TYR A 134 8.78 21.80 0.60
CA TYR A 134 9.46 20.66 1.19
C TYR A 134 10.58 20.13 0.29
N GLU A 135 11.67 19.70 0.90
CA GLU A 135 12.60 18.77 0.26
C GLU A 135 12.01 17.36 0.33
N THR A 136 12.00 16.64 -0.77
CA THR A 136 11.31 15.34 -0.87
C THR A 136 12.27 14.28 -1.38
N ALA A 137 12.28 13.11 -0.72
CA ALA A 137 13.16 12.01 -1.10
C ALA A 137 12.42 10.67 -1.09
N MET A 138 12.80 9.80 -2.02
CA MET A 138 12.36 8.42 -2.15
C MET A 138 13.54 7.48 -2.08
N PHE A 139 13.49 6.51 -1.16
CA PHE A 139 14.48 5.45 -1.01
C PHE A 139 13.79 4.09 -1.00
N GLY A 140 14.03 3.26 -2.03
CA GLY A 140 13.61 1.89 -2.07
C GLY A 140 12.55 1.53 -3.11
N LYS A 141 11.62 0.66 -2.74
CA LYS A 141 10.67 0.03 -3.65
C LYS A 141 9.57 1.00 -4.10
N TRP A 142 9.60 1.34 -5.38
CA TRP A 142 8.51 2.06 -6.06
C TRP A 142 7.41 1.12 -6.52
N HIS A 143 7.75 0.17 -7.37
CA HIS A 143 6.93 -0.94 -7.85
C HIS A 143 5.54 -0.55 -8.38
N MET A 144 5.43 0.54 -9.09
CA MET A 144 4.24 0.85 -9.88
C MET A 144 4.61 0.75 -11.37
N GLY A 145 4.25 -0.42 -11.99
CA GLY A 145 4.82 -0.88 -13.24
C GLY A 145 6.13 -1.63 -13.03
N ASN A 146 6.16 -2.94 -13.35
CA ASN A 146 7.30 -3.82 -13.07
C ASN A 146 8.63 -3.39 -13.69
N ALA A 147 8.58 -2.74 -14.84
CA ALA A 147 9.76 -2.36 -15.60
C ALA A 147 10.25 -0.94 -15.30
N ASP A 148 9.49 -0.16 -14.57
CA ASP A 148 9.77 1.26 -14.35
C ASP A 148 10.23 1.55 -12.92
N ASP A 149 11.40 2.14 -12.81
CA ASP A 149 11.97 2.67 -11.58
C ASP A 149 12.55 4.08 -11.82
N ALA A 150 12.09 4.75 -12.87
CA ALA A 150 12.52 6.12 -13.19
C ALA A 150 12.07 7.10 -12.09
N PRO A 151 12.87 8.17 -11.84
CA PRO A 151 12.46 9.24 -10.94
C PRO A 151 11.06 9.77 -11.27
N GLN A 152 10.23 9.92 -10.24
CA GLN A 152 8.86 10.38 -10.38
C GLN A 152 8.70 11.84 -9.92
N PRO A 153 7.71 12.56 -10.46
CA PRO A 153 7.36 13.89 -9.95
C PRO A 153 7.11 13.88 -8.43
N GLY A 154 7.43 14.99 -7.77
CA GLY A 154 7.25 15.12 -6.33
C GLY A 154 8.44 14.65 -5.49
N PHE A 155 9.54 14.19 -6.12
CA PHE A 155 10.77 13.79 -5.42
C PHE A 155 12.00 14.49 -6.00
N SER A 156 12.76 15.17 -5.15
CA SER A 156 14.03 15.81 -5.50
C SER A 156 15.23 14.88 -5.37
N LYS A 157 15.12 13.83 -4.56
CA LYS A 157 16.08 12.74 -4.44
C LYS A 157 15.41 11.41 -4.70
N TRP A 158 16.07 10.54 -5.47
CA TRP A 158 15.51 9.28 -5.92
C TRP A 158 16.50 8.13 -5.89
N ILE A 159 16.22 7.12 -5.07
CA ILE A 159 16.95 5.84 -5.10
C ILE A 159 15.93 4.72 -5.09
N SER A 160 15.86 3.95 -6.18
CA SER A 160 14.87 2.89 -6.34
C SER A 160 15.45 1.70 -7.10
N PHE A 161 14.62 0.71 -7.39
CA PHE A 161 14.96 -0.49 -8.14
C PHE A 161 13.74 -1.02 -8.89
N ARG A 162 13.97 -1.82 -9.92
CA ARG A 162 12.91 -2.41 -10.74
C ARG A 162 12.18 -3.54 -10.01
N GLY A 163 10.87 -3.57 -10.17
CA GLY A 163 10.03 -4.68 -9.73
C GLY A 163 10.20 -4.99 -8.23
N GLN A 164 10.52 -6.24 -7.94
CA GLN A 164 10.71 -6.73 -6.56
C GLN A 164 12.12 -6.49 -6.01
N GLY A 165 13.11 -6.16 -6.84
CA GLY A 165 14.49 -5.98 -6.42
C GLY A 165 15.19 -7.25 -5.91
N GLU A 166 16.45 -7.10 -5.50
CA GLU A 166 17.30 -8.17 -4.95
C GLU A 166 17.67 -7.83 -3.50
N TYR A 167 17.87 -8.84 -2.64
CA TYR A 167 18.25 -8.61 -1.25
C TYR A 167 19.74 -8.30 -1.09
N PHE A 168 20.59 -8.96 -1.87
CA PHE A 168 22.04 -8.75 -1.85
C PHE A 168 22.52 -8.19 -3.16
N ASP A 169 23.47 -7.25 -3.07
CA ASP A 169 24.14 -6.60 -4.20
C ASP A 169 23.15 -6.08 -5.28
N PRO A 170 22.11 -5.34 -4.89
CA PRO A 170 21.02 -4.94 -5.79
C PRO A 170 21.50 -4.01 -6.90
N GLU A 171 20.82 -4.05 -8.05
CA GLU A 171 20.88 -2.97 -9.02
C GLU A 171 19.98 -1.83 -8.58
N LEU A 172 20.55 -0.68 -8.27
CA LEU A 172 19.84 0.53 -7.85
C LEU A 172 19.84 1.59 -8.96
N ASN A 173 18.71 2.28 -9.10
CA ASN A 173 18.60 3.51 -9.85
C ASN A 173 18.78 4.69 -8.90
N ILE A 174 19.93 5.35 -9.00
CA ILE A 174 20.30 6.52 -8.19
C ILE A 174 20.14 7.75 -9.08
N ASP A 175 19.09 8.54 -8.88
CA ASP A 175 18.81 9.78 -9.63
C ASP A 175 18.85 9.58 -11.17
N GLY A 176 18.33 8.46 -11.65
CA GLY A 176 18.30 8.11 -13.08
C GLY A 176 19.48 7.26 -13.57
N HIS A 177 20.50 7.06 -12.75
CA HIS A 177 21.68 6.25 -13.08
C HIS A 177 21.64 4.89 -12.39
N ARG A 178 21.73 3.79 -13.16
CA ARG A 178 21.71 2.43 -12.60
C ARG A 178 23.12 1.91 -12.36
N SER A 179 23.28 1.31 -11.20
CA SER A 179 24.50 0.58 -10.85
C SER A 179 24.21 -0.52 -9.85
N ARG A 180 25.02 -1.61 -9.92
CA ARG A 180 25.00 -2.65 -8.90
C ARG A 180 25.80 -2.19 -7.69
N VAL A 181 25.17 -2.21 -6.51
CA VAL A 181 25.75 -1.72 -5.26
C VAL A 181 25.96 -2.91 -4.33
N PRO A 182 27.23 -3.22 -3.93
CA PRO A 182 27.48 -4.30 -2.99
C PRO A 182 26.86 -4.02 -1.62
N GLY A 183 26.17 -5.02 -1.05
CA GLY A 183 25.60 -4.92 0.30
C GLY A 183 24.21 -5.53 0.39
N TYR A 184 23.60 -5.37 1.57
CA TYR A 184 22.24 -5.81 1.86
C TYR A 184 21.26 -4.65 1.65
N ILE A 185 20.20 -4.88 0.89
CA ILE A 185 19.32 -3.80 0.40
C ILE A 185 18.75 -2.93 1.52
N THR A 186 18.31 -3.52 2.64
CA THR A 186 17.73 -2.76 3.75
C THR A 186 18.75 -1.82 4.37
N ASP A 187 19.99 -2.29 4.55
CA ASP A 187 21.10 -1.48 5.09
C ASP A 187 21.45 -0.36 4.11
N LEU A 188 21.62 -0.68 2.82
CA LEU A 188 21.94 0.30 1.78
C LEU A 188 20.89 1.42 1.70
N LEU A 189 19.60 1.08 1.72
CA LEU A 189 18.54 2.08 1.69
C LEU A 189 18.55 2.97 2.92
N THR A 190 18.84 2.40 4.09
CA THR A 190 18.97 3.14 5.35
C THR A 190 20.18 4.08 5.32
N ASP A 191 21.33 3.59 4.86
CA ASP A 191 22.55 4.40 4.72
C ASP A 191 22.35 5.58 3.78
N TYR A 192 21.72 5.35 2.62
CA TYR A 192 21.38 6.42 1.68
C TYR A 192 20.42 7.45 2.29
N ALA A 193 19.40 6.99 3.02
CA ALA A 193 18.44 7.86 3.68
C ALA A 193 19.12 8.73 4.76
N LEU A 194 20.00 8.14 5.58
CA LEU A 194 20.77 8.85 6.60
C LEU A 194 21.76 9.84 5.99
N ASN A 195 22.46 9.45 4.92
CA ASN A 195 23.35 10.35 4.20
C ASN A 195 22.62 11.56 3.61
N TRP A 196 21.44 11.33 3.04
CA TRP A 196 20.60 12.42 2.53
C TRP A 196 20.14 13.35 3.66
N LEU A 197 19.72 12.81 4.79
CA LEU A 197 19.30 13.60 5.95
C LEU A 197 20.44 14.47 6.49
N SER A 198 21.70 13.97 6.51
CA SER A 198 22.84 14.67 7.08
C SER A 198 23.54 15.62 6.12
N GLU A 199 23.74 15.19 4.85
CA GLU A 199 24.70 15.84 3.94
C GLU A 199 24.08 16.44 2.68
N GLU A 200 23.01 15.84 2.15
CA GLU A 200 22.55 16.19 0.80
C GLU A 200 21.40 17.18 0.77
N ARG A 201 20.47 17.12 1.75
CA ARG A 201 19.29 18.00 1.78
C ARG A 201 19.63 19.42 2.22
N ASP A 202 18.81 20.39 1.80
CA ASP A 202 18.82 21.75 2.36
C ASP A 202 18.30 21.72 3.82
N GLN A 203 19.21 21.94 4.77
CA GLN A 203 18.90 21.92 6.20
C GLN A 203 17.95 23.04 6.65
N GLY A 204 17.76 24.07 5.81
CA GLY A 204 16.85 25.19 6.06
C GLY A 204 15.39 24.93 5.68
N LYS A 205 15.12 23.79 5.01
CA LYS A 205 13.78 23.42 4.56
C LYS A 205 13.17 22.28 5.36
N PRO A 206 11.83 22.22 5.50
CA PRO A 206 11.17 21.03 5.96
C PRO A 206 11.35 19.91 4.94
N PHE A 207 11.29 18.66 5.38
CA PHE A 207 11.49 17.53 4.50
C PHE A 207 10.38 16.48 4.61
N PHE A 208 10.17 15.77 3.51
CA PHE A 208 9.44 14.53 3.42
C PHE A 208 10.37 13.41 2.93
N MET A 209 10.51 12.36 3.69
CA MET A 209 11.28 11.17 3.34
C MET A 209 10.36 9.94 3.23
N TYR A 210 10.37 9.29 2.08
CA TYR A 210 9.69 8.01 1.87
C TYR A 210 10.74 6.90 1.81
N LEU A 211 10.89 6.16 2.92
CA LEU A 211 11.78 5.00 3.02
C LEU A 211 10.96 3.72 2.84
N SER A 212 11.03 3.15 1.66
CA SER A 212 10.19 2.04 1.21
C SER A 212 11.03 0.77 1.04
N HIS A 213 11.11 -0.05 2.09
CA HIS A 213 11.90 -1.27 2.08
C HIS A 213 11.35 -2.33 1.13
N LYS A 214 12.25 -3.15 0.51
CA LYS A 214 11.92 -4.41 -0.13
C LYS A 214 11.51 -5.46 0.91
N ALA A 215 12.14 -5.44 2.06
CA ALA A 215 11.83 -6.35 3.16
C ALA A 215 10.41 -6.06 3.68
N ILE A 216 9.59 -7.05 3.89
CA ILE A 216 9.89 -8.47 4.08
C ILE A 216 9.39 -9.33 2.90
N HIS A 217 9.45 -8.89 1.67
CA HIS A 217 8.89 -9.63 0.52
C HIS A 217 9.62 -10.97 0.29
N ALA A 218 8.85 -11.99 -0.07
CA ALA A 218 9.39 -13.31 -0.48
C ALA A 218 10.27 -13.21 -1.77
N MET A 219 11.26 -14.09 -2.05
CA MET A 219 11.77 -15.06 -1.07
C MET A 219 12.46 -14.30 0.06
N PHE A 220 12.24 -14.71 1.29
CA PHE A 220 12.79 -14.02 2.47
C PHE A 220 14.27 -14.35 2.62
N GLU A 221 15.12 -13.37 2.39
CA GLU A 221 16.57 -13.49 2.54
C GLU A 221 17.04 -12.52 3.63
N PRO A 222 17.19 -13.00 4.88
CA PRO A 222 17.61 -12.15 5.99
C PRO A 222 19.06 -11.67 5.81
N ALA A 223 19.37 -10.53 6.41
CA ALA A 223 20.77 -10.12 6.54
C ALA A 223 21.60 -11.21 7.23
N LYS A 224 22.86 -11.38 6.81
CA LYS A 224 23.73 -12.48 7.31
C LYS A 224 23.81 -12.53 8.84
N ARG A 225 23.74 -11.36 9.50
CA ARG A 225 23.77 -11.23 10.97
C ARG A 225 22.51 -11.75 11.67
N HIS A 226 21.40 -11.91 10.93
CA HIS A 226 20.13 -12.41 11.45
C HIS A 226 19.82 -13.85 11.04
N LEU A 227 20.58 -14.36 10.09
CA LEU A 227 20.40 -15.69 9.55
C LEU A 227 20.54 -16.75 10.64
N TYR A 228 19.53 -17.65 10.76
CA TYR A 228 19.43 -18.71 11.77
C TYR A 228 19.15 -18.24 13.20
N ARG A 229 18.80 -16.97 13.42
CA ARG A 229 18.49 -16.45 14.76
C ARG A 229 17.36 -17.26 15.42
N TYR A 230 16.37 -17.65 14.65
CA TYR A 230 15.20 -18.38 15.13
C TYR A 230 15.18 -19.86 14.73
N GLN A 231 16.31 -20.46 14.38
CA GLN A 231 16.38 -21.84 13.87
C GLN A 231 15.82 -22.90 14.81
N ASN A 232 15.84 -22.67 16.13
CA ASN A 232 15.35 -23.60 17.14
C ASN A 232 13.93 -23.28 17.62
N GLU A 233 13.32 -22.21 17.13
CA GLU A 233 11.99 -21.80 17.55
C GLU A 233 10.91 -22.68 16.92
N LYS A 234 9.92 -23.06 17.74
CA LYS A 234 8.80 -23.87 17.29
C LYS A 234 7.73 -22.97 16.64
N ILE A 235 7.36 -23.32 15.42
CA ILE A 235 6.29 -22.63 14.70
C ILE A 235 4.92 -23.17 15.15
N VAL A 236 4.01 -22.27 15.46
CA VAL A 236 2.61 -22.59 15.75
C VAL A 236 1.80 -22.40 14.47
N TYR A 237 1.30 -23.49 13.93
CA TYR A 237 0.50 -23.46 12.71
C TYR A 237 -0.89 -22.88 12.95
N PRO A 238 -1.44 -22.10 12.02
CA PRO A 238 -2.81 -21.61 12.11
C PRO A 238 -3.82 -22.78 12.21
N PRO A 239 -4.87 -22.67 13.01
CA PRO A 239 -5.89 -23.71 13.11
C PRO A 239 -6.60 -24.00 11.78
N SER A 240 -6.66 -23.01 10.89
CA SER A 240 -7.27 -23.10 9.56
C SER A 240 -6.35 -23.70 8.48
N MET A 241 -5.08 -24.06 8.82
CA MET A 241 -4.09 -24.51 7.83
C MET A 241 -4.36 -25.92 7.30
N ALA A 242 -4.83 -26.83 8.17
CA ALA A 242 -4.98 -28.24 7.82
C ALA A 242 -6.06 -28.47 6.76
N ASP A 243 -5.80 -29.40 5.78
CA ASP A 243 -6.79 -29.81 4.78
C ASP A 243 -7.83 -30.75 5.41
N THR A 244 -8.78 -30.17 6.10
CA THR A 244 -9.88 -30.90 6.74
C THR A 244 -11.22 -30.40 6.26
N GLU A 245 -12.21 -31.27 6.23
CA GLU A 245 -13.58 -30.90 5.88
C GLU A 245 -14.14 -29.77 6.78
N SER A 246 -13.75 -29.76 8.05
CA SER A 246 -14.17 -28.70 8.97
C SER A 246 -13.60 -27.32 8.62
N ASN A 247 -12.39 -27.25 8.07
CA ASN A 247 -11.75 -25.99 7.70
C ASN A 247 -12.31 -25.39 6.41
N TYR A 248 -12.90 -26.21 5.54
CA TYR A 248 -13.47 -25.75 4.26
C TYR A 248 -14.99 -25.79 4.19
N ARG A 249 -15.65 -26.28 5.23
CA ARG A 249 -17.11 -26.32 5.25
C ARG A 249 -17.69 -24.91 5.12
N GLY A 250 -18.47 -24.70 4.05
CA GLY A 250 -19.13 -23.45 3.78
C GLY A 250 -18.22 -22.36 3.20
N LYS A 251 -16.93 -22.63 2.96
CA LYS A 251 -16.05 -21.72 2.21
C LYS A 251 -16.23 -21.87 0.71
N PRO A 252 -15.90 -20.83 -0.08
CA PRO A 252 -15.85 -20.94 -1.53
C PRO A 252 -14.86 -22.02 -1.97
N ASP A 253 -15.21 -22.76 -3.03
CA ASP A 253 -14.38 -23.86 -3.54
C ASP A 253 -12.99 -23.41 -4.00
N TRP A 254 -12.89 -22.17 -4.47
CA TRP A 254 -11.59 -21.62 -4.91
C TRP A 254 -10.56 -21.57 -3.77
N VAL A 255 -10.98 -21.39 -2.52
CA VAL A 255 -10.07 -21.31 -1.35
C VAL A 255 -9.33 -22.64 -1.17
N ARG A 256 -10.06 -23.76 -1.17
CA ARG A 256 -9.44 -25.08 -1.06
C ARG A 256 -8.62 -25.45 -2.32
N ALA A 257 -9.14 -25.11 -3.50
CA ALA A 257 -8.45 -25.36 -4.77
C ALA A 257 -7.11 -24.64 -4.87
N GLN A 258 -6.95 -23.49 -4.19
CA GLN A 258 -5.72 -22.72 -4.18
C GLN A 258 -4.57 -23.36 -3.39
N ARG A 259 -4.84 -24.33 -2.51
CA ARG A 259 -3.81 -25.05 -1.73
C ARG A 259 -2.67 -25.61 -2.60
N ASN A 260 -3.00 -26.09 -3.79
CA ASN A 260 -2.06 -26.67 -4.75
C ASN A 260 -1.50 -25.67 -5.75
N SER A 261 -1.71 -24.37 -5.52
CA SER A 261 -1.15 -23.30 -6.35
C SER A 261 0.15 -22.76 -5.73
N TRP A 262 0.80 -21.86 -6.46
CA TRP A 262 1.95 -21.10 -5.95
C TRP A 262 1.68 -20.42 -4.58
N HIS A 263 0.44 -19.97 -4.36
CA HIS A 263 -0.02 -19.29 -3.16
C HIS A 263 -0.77 -20.20 -2.18
N GLY A 264 -0.54 -21.49 -2.25
CA GLY A 264 -1.10 -22.47 -1.35
C GLY A 264 -0.02 -23.25 -0.59
N VAL A 265 -0.36 -23.72 0.60
CA VAL A 265 0.60 -24.39 1.51
C VAL A 265 1.15 -25.68 0.95
N ASP A 266 0.40 -26.38 0.06
CA ASP A 266 0.78 -27.70 -0.45
C ASP A 266 1.76 -27.61 -1.64
N TYR A 267 1.89 -26.43 -2.25
CA TYR A 267 2.80 -26.18 -3.37
C TYR A 267 3.44 -24.80 -3.35
N MET A 268 3.57 -24.21 -2.15
CA MET A 268 4.06 -22.84 -1.99
C MET A 268 5.43 -22.66 -2.65
N TYR A 269 5.56 -21.65 -3.47
CA TYR A 269 6.81 -21.27 -4.15
C TYR A 269 7.56 -22.46 -4.77
N HIS A 270 6.81 -23.41 -5.36
CA HIS A 270 7.30 -24.64 -5.99
C HIS A 270 8.13 -25.53 -5.04
N GLY A 271 7.80 -25.56 -3.75
CA GLY A 271 8.48 -26.41 -2.77
C GLY A 271 9.97 -26.08 -2.56
N GLN A 272 10.37 -24.84 -2.84
CA GLN A 272 11.77 -24.41 -2.69
C GLN A 272 12.23 -24.37 -1.24
N MET A 273 11.29 -24.29 -0.29
CA MET A 273 11.57 -24.18 1.13
C MET A 273 10.44 -24.82 1.94
N ASP A 274 10.79 -25.51 3.05
CA ASP A 274 9.76 -25.99 3.97
C ASP A 274 9.10 -24.81 4.71
N PHE A 275 7.86 -25.02 5.17
CA PHE A 275 7.05 -23.99 5.78
C PHE A 275 7.70 -23.36 7.02
N ASP A 276 8.32 -24.17 7.89
CA ASP A 276 8.95 -23.70 9.11
C ASP A 276 10.15 -22.78 8.83
N THR A 277 10.97 -23.18 7.87
CA THR A 277 12.10 -22.36 7.38
C THR A 277 11.59 -21.08 6.74
N PHE A 278 10.55 -21.15 5.92
CA PHE A 278 9.92 -20.01 5.28
C PHE A 278 9.41 -18.99 6.32
N TYR A 279 8.72 -19.47 7.36
CA TYR A 279 8.21 -18.64 8.45
C TYR A 279 9.34 -17.96 9.26
N ARG A 280 10.38 -18.75 9.63
CA ARG A 280 11.54 -18.21 10.38
C ARG A 280 12.29 -17.17 9.56
N ARG A 281 12.50 -17.42 8.26
CA ARG A 281 13.17 -16.48 7.35
C ARG A 281 12.43 -15.15 7.25
N TYR A 282 11.12 -15.16 7.25
CA TYR A 282 10.32 -13.95 7.33
C TYR A 282 10.62 -13.16 8.60
N CYS A 283 10.56 -13.80 9.76
CA CYS A 283 10.87 -13.16 11.04
C CYS A 283 12.31 -12.62 11.08
N GLU A 284 13.27 -13.39 10.58
CA GLU A 284 14.68 -12.99 10.50
C GLU A 284 14.90 -11.80 9.55
N THR A 285 14.14 -11.75 8.45
CA THR A 285 14.25 -10.65 7.48
C THR A 285 13.67 -9.34 8.04
N LEU A 286 12.65 -9.42 8.90
CA LEU A 286 12.05 -8.26 9.57
C LEU A 286 13.05 -7.55 10.49
N LEU A 287 14.01 -8.26 11.09
CA LEU A 287 14.95 -7.66 12.04
C LEU A 287 15.78 -6.53 11.44
N ALA A 288 16.13 -6.63 10.16
CA ALA A 288 16.85 -5.55 9.49
C ALA A 288 15.99 -4.29 9.29
N VAL A 289 14.67 -4.45 9.10
CA VAL A 289 13.74 -3.31 9.05
C VAL A 289 13.63 -2.66 10.42
N ASP A 290 13.54 -3.47 11.48
CA ASP A 290 13.53 -2.96 12.85
C ASP A 290 14.80 -2.17 13.18
N GLU A 291 15.98 -2.70 12.80
CA GLU A 291 17.25 -1.98 12.96
C GLU A 291 17.30 -0.66 12.17
N SER A 292 16.78 -0.65 10.94
CA SER A 292 16.66 0.58 10.12
C SER A 292 15.85 1.65 10.84
N ILE A 293 14.71 1.29 11.43
CA ILE A 293 13.88 2.21 12.23
C ILE A 293 14.70 2.76 13.40
N GLY A 294 15.46 1.89 14.10
CA GLY A 294 16.32 2.29 15.21
C GLY A 294 17.37 3.32 14.81
N GLN A 295 18.01 3.13 13.65
CA GLN A 295 19.00 4.07 13.10
C GLN A 295 18.39 5.42 12.73
N ILE A 296 17.22 5.44 12.11
CA ILE A 296 16.49 6.68 11.81
C ILE A 296 16.11 7.42 13.10
N PHE A 297 15.60 6.72 14.11
CA PHE A 297 15.26 7.31 15.40
C PHE A 297 16.50 7.89 16.09
N GLN A 298 17.63 7.17 16.09
CA GLN A 298 18.88 7.64 16.67
C GLN A 298 19.37 8.91 15.99
N TYR A 299 19.33 8.95 14.65
CA TYR A 299 19.67 10.16 13.90
C TYR A 299 18.81 11.37 14.30
N LEU A 300 17.49 11.16 14.39
CA LEU A 300 16.57 12.23 14.78
C LEU A 300 16.79 12.70 16.23
N GLU A 301 17.15 11.81 17.14
CA GLU A 301 17.51 12.14 18.53
C GLU A 301 18.79 12.96 18.60
N ASP A 302 19.84 12.50 17.94
CA ASP A 302 21.15 13.16 17.94
C ASP A 302 21.09 14.58 17.37
N HIS A 303 20.11 14.83 16.47
CA HIS A 303 19.89 16.14 15.85
C HIS A 303 18.71 16.92 16.47
N GLN A 304 18.14 16.46 17.60
CA GLN A 304 17.03 17.11 18.31
C GLN A 304 15.77 17.33 17.42
N MET A 305 15.54 16.43 16.48
CA MET A 305 14.41 16.48 15.55
C MET A 305 13.30 15.45 15.86
N LEU A 306 13.56 14.48 16.75
CA LEU A 306 12.64 13.37 16.98
C LEU A 306 11.27 13.83 17.50
N ASP A 307 11.24 14.84 18.38
CA ASP A 307 9.99 15.30 18.99
C ASP A 307 9.07 15.99 18.00
N SER A 308 9.64 16.68 17.01
CA SER A 308 8.92 17.50 16.02
C SER A 308 8.70 16.79 14.67
N THR A 309 9.36 15.67 14.39
CA THR A 309 9.20 14.91 13.16
C THR A 309 8.08 13.88 13.28
N LEU A 310 7.11 13.90 12.36
CA LEU A 310 6.12 12.84 12.27
C LEU A 310 6.73 11.64 11.55
N VAL A 311 6.95 10.55 12.28
CA VAL A 311 7.38 9.26 11.72
C VAL A 311 6.17 8.34 11.68
N LEU A 312 5.76 7.90 10.48
CA LEU A 312 4.72 6.90 10.25
C LEU A 312 5.36 5.63 9.71
N TYR A 313 5.18 4.51 10.40
CA TYR A 313 5.55 3.17 9.94
C TYR A 313 4.32 2.37 9.58
N MET A 314 4.35 1.63 8.43
CA MET A 314 3.27 0.73 8.04
C MET A 314 3.74 -0.36 7.08
N GLY A 315 2.93 -1.42 6.92
CA GLY A 315 3.05 -2.38 5.82
C GLY A 315 2.29 -1.91 4.58
N ASP A 316 2.70 -2.33 3.38
CA ASP A 316 1.93 -2.08 2.16
C ASP A 316 0.75 -3.04 1.99
N ASN A 317 0.85 -4.25 2.49
CA ASN A 317 -0.21 -5.24 2.68
C ASN A 317 0.21 -6.27 3.73
N GLY A 318 -0.73 -7.10 4.16
CA GLY A 318 -0.45 -8.23 5.03
C GLY A 318 0.05 -9.45 4.28
N PHE A 319 0.09 -10.61 4.97
CA PHE A 319 0.58 -11.87 4.42
C PHE A 319 -0.02 -13.06 5.16
N CYS A 320 -0.46 -14.10 4.45
CA CYS A 320 -0.92 -15.35 5.06
C CYS A 320 0.23 -16.36 5.20
N PHE A 321 0.29 -16.98 6.37
CA PHE A 321 1.19 -18.07 6.68
C PHE A 321 0.41 -19.37 6.95
N GLY A 322 -0.36 -19.81 5.95
CA GLY A 322 -1.11 -21.05 5.99
C GLY A 322 -2.55 -20.91 6.46
N GLU A 323 -2.99 -19.72 6.87
CA GLU A 323 -4.40 -19.51 7.18
C GLU A 323 -5.25 -19.88 5.96
N HIS A 324 -6.29 -20.68 6.20
CA HIS A 324 -7.17 -21.24 5.17
C HIS A 324 -6.45 -22.10 4.10
N GLY A 325 -5.21 -22.55 4.40
CA GLY A 325 -4.36 -23.23 3.43
C GLY A 325 -3.67 -22.30 2.42
N LEU A 326 -3.74 -20.99 2.66
CA LEU A 326 -3.21 -19.96 1.77
C LEU A 326 -1.84 -19.45 2.20
N ILE A 327 -1.04 -19.06 1.23
CA ILE A 327 0.22 -18.33 1.41
C ILE A 327 0.11 -17.04 0.61
N ASP A 328 0.84 -15.99 1.02
CA ASP A 328 0.86 -14.72 0.31
C ASP A 328 -0.34 -13.83 0.66
N LYS A 329 -0.89 -13.12 -0.28
CA LYS A 329 -1.93 -12.09 -0.14
C LYS A 329 -2.95 -12.23 -1.28
N ARG A 330 -3.69 -11.20 -1.64
CA ARG A 330 -4.68 -11.14 -2.75
C ARG A 330 -6.11 -11.54 -2.39
N HIS A 331 -6.41 -11.69 -1.13
CA HIS A 331 -7.75 -12.01 -0.65
C HIS A 331 -8.09 -11.14 0.56
N MET A 332 -9.35 -11.20 1.01
CA MET A 332 -9.85 -10.28 2.03
C MET A 332 -9.81 -10.85 3.46
N TYR A 333 -9.08 -11.92 3.74
CA TYR A 333 -8.89 -12.40 5.12
C TYR A 333 -8.03 -11.42 5.93
N GLU A 334 -8.22 -11.37 7.27
CA GLU A 334 -7.58 -10.36 8.14
C GLU A 334 -6.06 -10.34 7.95
N GLU A 335 -5.41 -11.50 7.85
CA GLU A 335 -3.96 -11.62 7.69
C GLU A 335 -3.43 -10.97 6.40
N SER A 336 -4.27 -10.91 5.39
CA SER A 336 -3.94 -10.30 4.09
C SER A 336 -4.21 -8.80 4.07
N ILE A 337 -5.34 -8.35 4.61
CA ILE A 337 -5.78 -6.96 4.46
C ILE A 337 -5.37 -6.04 5.61
N ARG A 338 -5.09 -6.58 6.80
CA ARG A 338 -4.71 -5.81 7.98
C ARG A 338 -3.19 -5.67 8.05
N ILE A 339 -2.74 -4.45 8.34
CA ILE A 339 -1.33 -4.08 8.32
C ILE A 339 -0.89 -3.51 9.67
N PRO A 340 0.40 -3.63 10.04
CA PRO A 340 0.94 -2.84 11.13
C PRO A 340 0.89 -1.37 10.77
N MET A 341 0.54 -0.51 11.73
CA MET A 341 0.64 0.94 11.57
C MET A 341 0.96 1.59 12.90
N LEU A 342 2.11 2.27 12.95
CA LEU A 342 2.63 2.97 14.12
C LEU A 342 2.95 4.42 13.75
N ALA A 343 2.66 5.35 14.64
CA ALA A 343 2.98 6.76 14.45
C ALA A 343 3.75 7.31 15.66
N HIS A 344 4.76 8.13 15.41
CA HIS A 344 5.55 8.75 16.46
C HIS A 344 5.77 10.24 16.15
N CYS A 345 5.44 11.10 17.09
CA CYS A 345 5.72 12.53 17.12
C CYS A 345 5.31 13.08 18.49
N PRO A 346 6.18 13.14 19.50
CA PRO A 346 5.83 13.56 20.86
C PRO A 346 5.10 14.90 20.97
N GLU A 347 5.37 15.85 20.08
CA GLU A 347 4.61 17.12 20.05
C GLU A 347 3.14 16.97 19.64
N LEU A 348 2.76 15.86 19.01
CA LEU A 348 1.38 15.64 18.52
C LEU A 348 0.69 14.45 19.18
N ILE A 349 1.46 13.44 19.57
CA ILE A 349 0.98 12.09 19.88
C ILE A 349 1.36 11.78 21.32
N ARG A 350 0.40 11.38 22.12
CA ARG A 350 0.66 10.91 23.48
C ARG A 350 1.31 9.53 23.43
N ALA A 351 2.37 9.36 24.20
CA ALA A 351 3.08 8.08 24.30
C ALA A 351 2.16 6.93 24.75
N GLY A 352 2.23 5.83 24.03
CA GLY A 352 1.48 4.61 24.29
C GLY A 352 0.00 4.64 23.90
N ASP A 353 -0.42 5.62 23.09
CA ASP A 353 -1.81 5.69 22.61
C ASP A 353 -2.18 4.47 21.75
N GLN A 354 -3.37 3.95 22.02
CA GLN A 354 -4.00 2.87 21.28
C GLN A 354 -5.18 3.43 20.51
N ILE A 355 -5.13 3.38 19.18
CA ILE A 355 -6.16 3.96 18.30
C ILE A 355 -6.97 2.81 17.68
N PRO A 356 -8.18 2.52 18.20
CA PRO A 356 -9.00 1.41 17.74
C PRO A 356 -9.82 1.71 16.49
N GLN A 357 -9.84 2.94 16.01
CA GLN A 357 -10.62 3.35 14.85
C GLN A 357 -10.15 2.65 13.57
N LEU A 358 -11.09 2.39 12.66
CA LEU A 358 -10.81 1.79 11.35
C LEU A 358 -10.12 2.81 10.44
N VAL A 359 -8.86 2.60 10.09
CA VAL A 359 -8.13 3.42 9.12
C VAL A 359 -7.73 2.59 7.90
N GLN A 360 -7.54 3.25 6.76
CA GLN A 360 -7.11 2.60 5.52
C GLN A 360 -5.86 3.25 4.94
N ASN A 361 -5.14 2.55 4.10
CA ASN A 361 -3.94 3.06 3.43
C ASN A 361 -4.21 4.32 2.58
N ILE A 362 -5.43 4.52 2.06
CA ILE A 362 -5.85 5.77 1.38
C ILE A 362 -5.87 6.99 2.30
N ASP A 363 -5.91 6.80 3.61
CA ASP A 363 -5.94 7.87 4.60
C ASP A 363 -4.54 8.47 4.85
N VAL A 364 -3.48 7.82 4.36
CA VAL A 364 -2.09 8.24 4.60
C VAL A 364 -1.80 9.57 3.90
N ALA A 365 -2.07 9.68 2.61
CA ALA A 365 -1.84 10.92 1.86
C ALA A 365 -2.52 12.14 2.51
N PRO A 366 -3.84 12.13 2.78
CA PRO A 366 -4.48 13.28 3.41
C PRO A 366 -3.97 13.53 4.85
N THR A 367 -3.54 12.51 5.58
CA THR A 367 -2.97 12.69 6.93
C THR A 367 -1.62 13.38 6.90
N LEU A 368 -0.73 12.99 5.98
CA LEU A 368 0.60 13.59 5.88
C LEU A 368 0.54 15.02 5.33
N LEU A 369 -0.40 15.31 4.42
CA LEU A 369 -0.67 16.69 3.98
C LEU A 369 -1.21 17.55 5.13
N ASP A 370 -2.17 17.04 5.89
CA ASP A 370 -2.72 17.74 7.07
C ASP A 370 -1.64 17.99 8.14
N ALA A 371 -0.74 17.01 8.37
CA ALA A 371 0.39 17.19 9.28
C ALA A 371 1.40 18.24 8.80
N ALA A 372 1.50 18.46 7.49
CA ALA A 372 2.26 19.54 6.88
C ALA A 372 1.53 20.91 6.94
N GLY A 373 0.30 20.94 7.42
CA GLY A 373 -0.55 22.14 7.41
C GLY A 373 -1.16 22.44 6.05
N LEU A 374 -1.25 21.47 5.15
CA LEU A 374 -1.80 21.61 3.82
C LEU A 374 -3.19 20.96 3.73
N ALA A 375 -4.11 21.59 3.04
CA ALA A 375 -5.43 21.01 2.79
C ALA A 375 -5.30 19.83 1.81
N PRO A 376 -5.79 18.63 2.15
CA PRO A 376 -5.84 17.52 1.20
C PRO A 376 -6.73 17.87 0.00
N PRO A 377 -6.36 17.45 -1.22
CA PRO A 377 -7.22 17.56 -2.40
C PRO A 377 -8.60 16.90 -2.22
N GLU A 378 -9.66 17.54 -2.73
CA GLU A 378 -11.05 17.06 -2.60
C GLU A 378 -11.31 15.72 -3.29
N GLU A 379 -10.54 15.39 -4.32
CA GLU A 379 -10.64 14.14 -5.08
C GLU A 379 -10.15 12.91 -4.31
N MET A 380 -9.41 13.07 -3.21
CA MET A 380 -8.98 11.96 -2.36
C MET A 380 -10.17 11.28 -1.70
N ASP A 381 -10.19 9.95 -1.75
CA ASP A 381 -11.21 9.13 -1.06
C ASP A 381 -10.87 8.95 0.43
N GLY A 382 -9.59 9.06 0.75
CA GLY A 382 -9.07 8.95 2.10
C GLY A 382 -9.43 10.14 2.99
N ARG A 383 -9.29 9.94 4.28
CA ARG A 383 -9.56 10.95 5.30
C ARG A 383 -8.40 11.05 6.28
N SER A 384 -7.96 12.27 6.60
CA SER A 384 -6.92 12.48 7.59
C SER A 384 -7.28 11.87 8.96
N PHE A 385 -6.41 11.01 9.47
CA PHE A 385 -6.48 10.50 10.85
C PHE A 385 -5.60 11.29 11.82
N LEU A 386 -5.05 12.42 11.41
CA LEU A 386 -4.27 13.30 12.29
C LEU A 386 -5.05 13.72 13.55
N PRO A 387 -6.37 14.03 13.50
CA PRO A 387 -7.14 14.29 14.70
C PRO A 387 -7.15 13.11 15.69
N LEU A 388 -7.20 11.87 15.20
CA LEU A 388 -7.12 10.68 16.06
C LEU A 388 -5.75 10.58 16.74
N LEU A 389 -4.66 10.86 16.00
CA LEU A 389 -3.30 10.91 16.55
C LEU A 389 -3.14 11.97 17.64
N LYS A 390 -3.88 13.08 17.55
CA LYS A 390 -3.92 14.15 18.56
C LYS A 390 -4.83 13.81 19.75
N GLY A 391 -5.43 12.63 19.79
CA GLY A 391 -6.37 12.21 20.84
C GLY A 391 -7.75 12.84 20.74
N GLU A 392 -8.07 13.49 19.61
CA GLU A 392 -9.40 14.02 19.33
C GLU A 392 -10.39 12.89 19.02
N LYS A 393 -11.68 13.17 19.17
CA LYS A 393 -12.75 12.20 18.94
C LYS A 393 -13.71 12.67 17.84
N PRO A 394 -13.24 12.81 16.59
CA PRO A 394 -14.12 13.20 15.51
C PRO A 394 -15.14 12.10 15.21
N SER A 395 -16.26 12.46 14.55
CA SER A 395 -17.08 11.43 13.90
C SER A 395 -16.23 10.66 12.90
N TRP A 396 -16.19 9.32 13.01
CA TRP A 396 -15.33 8.48 12.21
C TRP A 396 -16.13 7.43 11.45
N ARG A 397 -15.49 6.77 10.45
CA ARG A 397 -16.13 5.70 9.69
C ARG A 397 -16.37 4.48 10.57
N ASP A 398 -17.44 3.76 10.27
CA ASP A 398 -17.82 2.49 10.90
C ASP A 398 -17.45 1.26 10.04
N ALA A 399 -16.89 1.49 8.84
CA ALA A 399 -16.50 0.44 7.91
C ALA A 399 -15.34 0.86 7.01
N VAL A 400 -14.62 -0.13 6.52
CA VAL A 400 -13.60 -0.04 5.47
C VAL A 400 -14.01 -0.93 4.31
N PHE A 401 -13.58 -0.58 3.09
CA PHE A 401 -13.92 -1.29 1.87
C PHE A 401 -12.69 -1.86 1.21
N TYR A 402 -12.87 -2.98 0.53
CA TYR A 402 -11.82 -3.74 -0.12
C TYR A 402 -12.20 -4.06 -1.55
N GLU A 403 -11.23 -4.02 -2.45
CA GLU A 403 -11.35 -4.44 -3.84
C GLU A 403 -10.09 -5.17 -4.30
N TYR A 404 -10.27 -6.21 -5.11
CA TYR A 404 -9.19 -6.91 -5.78
C TYR A 404 -9.65 -7.30 -7.18
N TYR A 405 -8.78 -7.07 -8.17
CA TYR A 405 -9.07 -7.37 -9.56
C TYR A 405 -8.25 -8.57 -10.02
N TRP A 406 -8.92 -9.53 -10.63
CA TRP A 406 -8.31 -10.76 -11.13
C TRP A 406 -7.05 -10.49 -11.94
N GLU A 407 -5.99 -11.25 -11.66
CA GLU A 407 -4.72 -11.24 -12.36
C GLU A 407 -4.55 -12.52 -13.17
N TRP A 408 -4.19 -12.40 -14.46
CA TRP A 408 -4.01 -13.56 -15.30
C TRP A 408 -2.81 -14.44 -14.86
N ASN A 409 -1.82 -13.88 -14.19
CA ASN A 409 -0.68 -14.61 -13.60
C ASN A 409 -1.10 -15.45 -12.40
N PHE A 410 -2.17 -15.07 -11.72
CA PHE A 410 -2.72 -15.69 -10.52
C PHE A 410 -4.19 -16.02 -10.70
N PRO A 411 -4.54 -16.87 -11.68
CA PRO A 411 -5.91 -17.07 -12.12
C PRO A 411 -6.82 -17.72 -11.09
N GLN A 412 -6.26 -18.27 -10.01
CA GLN A 412 -7.03 -18.92 -8.94
C GLN A 412 -7.74 -17.93 -8.01
N THR A 413 -7.28 -16.68 -7.94
CA THR A 413 -7.87 -15.67 -7.06
C THR A 413 -8.88 -14.83 -7.84
N PRO A 414 -10.17 -14.87 -7.48
CA PRO A 414 -11.22 -14.14 -8.18
C PRO A 414 -11.18 -12.64 -7.92
N THR A 415 -11.80 -11.85 -8.82
CA THR A 415 -12.15 -10.45 -8.51
C THR A 415 -13.15 -10.44 -7.35
N MET A 416 -12.88 -9.59 -6.35
CA MET A 416 -13.72 -9.49 -5.16
C MET A 416 -13.88 -8.07 -4.69
N PHE A 417 -15.01 -7.82 -4.04
CA PHE A 417 -15.33 -6.59 -3.33
C PHE A 417 -15.80 -6.94 -1.92
N GLY A 418 -15.50 -6.11 -0.95
CA GLY A 418 -15.96 -6.41 0.38
C GLY A 418 -16.03 -5.20 1.30
N ILE A 419 -16.63 -5.45 2.46
CA ILE A 419 -16.78 -4.49 3.54
C ILE A 419 -16.41 -5.14 4.86
N ARG A 420 -15.62 -4.43 5.66
CA ARG A 420 -15.27 -4.81 7.02
C ARG A 420 -15.73 -3.71 7.95
N THR A 421 -16.65 -4.04 8.86
CA THR A 421 -17.09 -3.21 9.99
C THR A 421 -16.31 -3.62 11.24
N GLU A 422 -16.56 -3.00 12.39
CA GLU A 422 -15.91 -3.41 13.65
C GLU A 422 -16.12 -4.89 13.98
N GLY A 423 -17.31 -5.44 13.72
CA GLY A 423 -17.65 -6.81 14.11
C GLY A 423 -17.95 -7.77 12.98
N LEU A 424 -18.18 -7.31 11.77
CA LEU A 424 -18.59 -8.15 10.64
C LEU A 424 -17.71 -7.89 9.41
N LYS A 425 -17.51 -8.95 8.62
CA LYS A 425 -16.89 -8.87 7.29
C LYS A 425 -17.79 -9.58 6.27
N TYR A 426 -18.02 -8.93 5.14
CA TYR A 426 -18.73 -9.52 4.00
C TYR A 426 -17.83 -9.43 2.76
N ILE A 427 -17.71 -10.54 2.04
CA ILE A 427 -16.90 -10.67 0.81
C ILE A 427 -17.81 -11.14 -0.32
N HIS A 428 -17.83 -10.37 -1.41
CA HIS A 428 -18.54 -10.67 -2.65
C HIS A 428 -17.55 -11.01 -3.77
N TYR A 429 -17.77 -12.12 -4.45
CA TYR A 429 -16.96 -12.58 -5.58
C TYR A 429 -17.64 -12.23 -6.89
N HIS A 430 -16.99 -11.40 -7.71
CA HIS A 430 -17.54 -10.96 -8.98
C HIS A 430 -17.16 -11.92 -10.12
N GLY A 431 -18.18 -12.34 -10.88
CA GLY A 431 -17.99 -13.12 -12.11
C GLY A 431 -17.61 -14.59 -11.90
N ILE A 432 -17.66 -15.08 -10.67
CA ILE A 432 -17.54 -16.52 -10.38
C ILE A 432 -18.84 -17.07 -9.80
N TRP A 433 -19.07 -18.36 -10.03
CA TRP A 433 -20.28 -19.06 -9.57
C TRP A 433 -19.95 -19.82 -8.29
N ASP A 434 -19.53 -19.05 -7.27
CA ASP A 434 -19.19 -19.53 -5.96
C ASP A 434 -19.91 -18.68 -4.91
N ILE A 435 -19.88 -19.11 -3.66
CA ILE A 435 -20.60 -18.45 -2.58
C ILE A 435 -19.84 -17.22 -2.07
N ASP A 436 -20.60 -16.19 -1.68
CA ASP A 436 -20.08 -15.06 -0.91
C ASP A 436 -19.69 -15.51 0.51
N GLU A 437 -19.01 -14.65 1.27
CA GLU A 437 -18.63 -14.95 2.65
C GLU A 437 -19.14 -13.88 3.61
N LEU A 438 -19.61 -14.33 4.80
CA LEU A 438 -19.93 -13.48 5.94
C LEU A 438 -19.27 -14.03 7.20
N TYR A 439 -18.49 -13.20 7.90
CA TYR A 439 -17.83 -13.57 9.15
C TYR A 439 -18.20 -12.65 10.30
N ASN A 440 -18.31 -13.22 11.52
CA ASN A 440 -18.41 -12.48 12.76
C ASN A 440 -17.04 -12.44 13.43
N LEU A 441 -16.31 -11.38 13.23
CA LEU A 441 -14.92 -11.23 13.66
C LEU A 441 -14.73 -11.15 15.20
N VAL A 442 -15.81 -10.86 15.94
CA VAL A 442 -15.79 -10.83 17.42
C VAL A 442 -15.73 -12.25 17.98
N ASN A 443 -16.55 -13.15 17.43
CA ASN A 443 -16.68 -14.53 17.92
C ASN A 443 -15.82 -15.53 17.12
N ASP A 444 -15.39 -15.16 15.94
CA ASP A 444 -14.62 -15.97 15.00
C ASP A 444 -13.53 -15.12 14.33
N PRO A 445 -12.52 -14.68 15.10
CA PRO A 445 -11.44 -13.82 14.58
C PRO A 445 -10.54 -14.53 13.56
N ASN A 446 -10.61 -15.87 13.46
CA ASN A 446 -9.87 -16.65 12.47
C ASN A 446 -10.70 -16.97 11.21
N GLU A 447 -11.88 -16.40 11.06
CA GLU A 447 -12.74 -16.53 9.87
C GLU A 447 -12.99 -18.00 9.47
N MET A 448 -13.26 -18.85 10.45
CA MET A 448 -13.46 -20.30 10.28
C MET A 448 -14.87 -20.66 9.83
N ASN A 449 -15.89 -19.87 10.22
CA ASN A 449 -17.29 -20.18 10.05
C ASN A 449 -17.99 -19.17 9.14
N ASN A 450 -18.15 -19.52 7.86
CA ASN A 450 -18.91 -18.70 6.93
C ASN A 450 -20.40 -18.72 7.26
N LEU A 451 -20.96 -17.57 7.63
CA LEU A 451 -22.36 -17.38 8.02
C LEU A 451 -23.27 -16.98 6.85
N ILE A 452 -22.80 -17.05 5.62
CA ILE A 452 -23.55 -16.57 4.43
C ILE A 452 -24.90 -17.26 4.26
N ASN A 453 -24.99 -18.54 4.61
CA ASN A 453 -26.19 -19.36 4.51
C ASN A 453 -26.98 -19.44 5.82
N ASP A 454 -26.56 -18.74 6.88
CA ASP A 454 -27.32 -18.68 8.13
C ASP A 454 -28.55 -17.79 7.95
N SER A 455 -29.73 -18.39 8.07
CA SER A 455 -31.00 -17.68 7.89
C SER A 455 -31.21 -16.54 8.91
N SER A 456 -30.62 -16.65 10.11
CA SER A 456 -30.67 -15.59 11.13
C SER A 456 -29.81 -14.37 10.79
N ARG A 457 -28.86 -14.51 9.85
CA ARG A 457 -27.91 -13.46 9.44
C ARG A 457 -28.22 -12.81 8.09
N GLN A 458 -29.32 -13.21 7.45
CA GLN A 458 -29.68 -12.69 6.11
C GLN A 458 -29.88 -11.17 6.07
N SER A 459 -30.37 -10.56 7.15
CA SER A 459 -30.46 -9.10 7.25
C SER A 459 -29.07 -8.41 7.23
N ASP A 460 -28.07 -9.02 7.84
CA ASP A 460 -26.69 -8.52 7.83
C ASP A 460 -26.09 -8.64 6.43
N VAL A 461 -26.28 -9.80 5.78
CA VAL A 461 -25.85 -10.03 4.37
C VAL A 461 -26.40 -8.95 3.46
N LEU A 462 -27.73 -8.75 3.48
CA LEU A 462 -28.38 -7.75 2.62
C LEU A 462 -27.91 -6.33 2.90
N ASN A 463 -27.74 -5.97 4.18
CA ASN A 463 -27.25 -4.64 4.56
C ASN A 463 -25.82 -4.42 4.09
N LEU A 464 -24.91 -5.35 4.37
CA LEU A 464 -23.48 -5.20 4.01
C LEU A 464 -23.29 -5.23 2.48
N LYS A 465 -24.02 -6.11 1.78
CA LYS A 465 -24.03 -6.14 0.31
C LYS A 465 -24.48 -4.82 -0.28
N ARG A 466 -25.62 -4.26 0.21
CA ARG A 466 -26.10 -2.94 -0.20
C ARG A 466 -25.03 -1.86 0.01
N ARG A 467 -24.35 -1.83 1.15
CA ARG A 467 -23.27 -0.86 1.46
C ARG A 467 -22.07 -0.99 0.52
N VAL A 468 -21.71 -2.22 0.10
CA VAL A 468 -20.66 -2.43 -0.91
C VAL A 468 -21.05 -1.80 -2.24
N TYR A 469 -22.28 -2.02 -2.72
CA TYR A 469 -22.73 -1.42 -3.98
C TYR A 469 -22.88 0.10 -3.90
N GLU A 470 -23.41 0.64 -2.80
CA GLU A 470 -23.47 2.09 -2.56
C GLU A 470 -22.09 2.74 -2.56
N TRP A 471 -21.08 2.07 -1.98
CA TRP A 471 -19.69 2.52 -2.05
C TRP A 471 -19.18 2.53 -3.48
N LEU A 472 -19.35 1.43 -4.23
CA LEU A 472 -18.93 1.35 -5.64
C LEU A 472 -19.61 2.41 -6.51
N GLU A 473 -20.92 2.60 -6.35
CA GLU A 473 -21.66 3.65 -7.07
C GLU A 473 -21.14 5.05 -6.76
N LYS A 474 -20.96 5.35 -5.46
CA LYS A 474 -20.50 6.67 -5.00
C LYS A 474 -19.07 7.00 -5.47
N THR A 475 -18.19 6.02 -5.52
CA THR A 475 -16.78 6.22 -5.87
C THR A 475 -16.47 5.98 -7.34
N GLY A 476 -17.44 5.49 -8.13
CA GLY A 476 -17.25 5.17 -9.55
C GLY A 476 -16.71 3.76 -9.81
N GLY A 477 -16.68 2.89 -8.81
CA GLY A 477 -16.15 1.52 -8.89
C GLY A 477 -17.07 0.50 -9.52
N MET A 478 -18.26 0.89 -10.03
CA MET A 478 -19.19 -0.01 -10.72
C MET A 478 -18.65 -0.50 -12.07
N GLN A 479 -17.61 0.13 -12.60
CA GLN A 479 -16.93 -0.30 -13.81
C GLN A 479 -15.61 -0.97 -13.44
N ILE A 480 -15.48 -2.26 -13.76
CA ILE A 480 -14.21 -2.98 -13.57
C ILE A 480 -13.15 -2.33 -14.48
N PRO A 481 -12.01 -1.92 -13.94
CA PRO A 481 -10.93 -1.36 -14.72
C PRO A 481 -10.43 -2.35 -15.77
N LEU A 482 -10.56 -2.00 -17.04
CA LEU A 482 -10.06 -2.84 -18.12
C LEU A 482 -8.54 -2.77 -18.17
N LYS A 483 -7.90 -3.94 -18.25
CA LYS A 483 -6.46 -4.08 -18.46
C LYS A 483 -6.18 -4.12 -19.94
N ARG A 484 -5.10 -3.44 -20.38
CA ARG A 484 -4.59 -3.65 -21.73
C ARG A 484 -4.06 -5.06 -21.86
N ASP A 485 -4.34 -5.69 -22.99
CA ASP A 485 -3.64 -6.92 -23.37
C ASP A 485 -2.14 -6.62 -23.53
N GLN A 486 -1.31 -7.24 -22.71
CA GLN A 486 0.12 -6.99 -22.65
C GLN A 486 0.94 -8.00 -23.49
N GLY A 487 0.30 -8.74 -24.36
CA GLY A 487 0.95 -9.69 -25.25
C GLY A 487 0.40 -11.10 -25.18
N PHE A 488 1.08 -12.02 -25.83
CA PHE A 488 0.64 -13.42 -25.94
C PHE A 488 0.82 -14.15 -24.61
N ARG A 489 -0.28 -14.48 -23.95
CA ARG A 489 -0.33 -15.23 -22.68
C ARG A 489 0.56 -16.48 -22.66
N ALA A 490 0.81 -17.09 -23.80
CA ALA A 490 1.66 -18.27 -23.92
C ALA A 490 3.17 -17.98 -23.72
N ALA A 491 3.63 -16.77 -24.08
CA ALA A 491 5.03 -16.37 -23.90
C ALA A 491 5.36 -16.04 -22.43
N ASP A 492 4.37 -15.46 -21.73
CA ASP A 492 4.55 -14.99 -20.35
C ASP A 492 4.40 -16.12 -19.31
N ARG A 493 3.89 -17.28 -19.72
CA ARG A 493 3.74 -18.47 -18.86
C ARG A 493 5.00 -19.31 -18.70
N ARG A 494 6.08 -18.98 -19.37
CA ARG A 494 7.35 -19.68 -19.16
C ARG A 494 7.94 -19.21 -17.84
N PRO A 495 8.22 -20.12 -16.88
CA PRO A 495 9.03 -19.76 -15.73
C PRO A 495 10.33 -19.16 -16.27
N SER A 496 10.73 -18.02 -15.73
CA SER A 496 12.10 -17.55 -15.93
C SER A 496 13.02 -18.65 -15.44
N GLN A 497 13.75 -19.25 -16.36
CA GLN A 497 14.79 -20.24 -16.06
C GLN A 497 15.89 -19.58 -15.26
#